data_1668242ee069d0488b722efd2ee6fbf5
#
_entry.id   1668242ee069d0488b722efd2ee6fbf5
#
_cell.length_a   1.000
_cell.length_b   1.000
_cell.length_c   1.000
_cell.angle_alpha   90.00
_cell.angle_beta   90.00
_cell.angle_gamma   90.00
#
_symmetry.space_group_name_H-M   'P 1'
#
loop_
_entity.id
_entity.type
_entity.pdbx_description
1 polymer ?
#
loop_
_entity_poly.entity_id
_entity_poly.type
_entity_poly.pdbx_seq_one_letter_code
_entity_poly.pdbx_strand_id
1 'polypeptide(L)'
;IVKHVAIEKVTDLYRLQGSKYAQSDTTGIYQEVKGYLKSGRLVFFTGTPCHVSALKLFLRKDYDNLLTSDVVCHGVPSIKMFHQLIKYIEEDQQSKVVDYRFRDKTLLGWSRVSSCTLQKGNKILPLYYNKYMRAFFQAFLEGHVLRMDCYKCPFTKVERTGDFTMADFWSLKDSNPNFPRQHRGVSMVLVNSDKGRKLFNDIS
;
A
#
# COMPACT_ATOMS: atom_id res chain seq x y z
N ILE A 1 9.15 9.27 4.95
CA ILE A 1 7.87 9.17 5.68
C ILE A 1 6.84 8.57 4.74
N VAL A 2 6.11 7.55 5.21
CA VAL A 2 4.96 6.99 4.48
C VAL A 2 3.73 7.83 4.82
N LYS A 3 3.13 8.47 3.82
CA LYS A 3 1.94 9.33 4.01
C LYS A 3 0.99 9.25 2.83
N HIS A 4 -0.28 9.55 3.06
CA HIS A 4 -1.22 9.81 1.98
C HIS A 4 -0.90 11.14 1.30
N VAL A 5 -1.00 11.16 -0.01
CA VAL A 5 -0.80 12.37 -0.82
C VAL A 5 -1.84 12.39 -1.94
N ALA A 6 -2.29 13.58 -2.31
CA ALA A 6 -3.05 13.77 -3.52
C ALA A 6 -2.11 13.89 -4.73
N ILE A 7 -2.51 13.34 -5.86
CA ILE A 7 -1.89 13.56 -7.16
C ILE A 7 -2.99 13.96 -8.15
N GLU A 8 -2.63 14.80 -9.11
CA GLU A 8 -3.58 15.34 -10.10
C GLU A 8 -3.14 15.03 -11.53
N LYS A 9 -1.89 14.61 -11.70
CA LYS A 9 -1.30 14.32 -13.01
C LYS A 9 -0.97 12.84 -13.14
N VAL A 10 -1.29 12.26 -14.29
CA VAL A 10 -0.95 10.86 -14.62
C VAL A 10 0.56 10.59 -14.48
N THR A 11 1.39 11.60 -14.83
CA THR A 11 2.85 11.53 -14.67
C THR A 11 3.32 11.28 -13.24
N ASP A 12 2.50 11.60 -12.23
CA ASP A 12 2.83 11.44 -10.81
C ASP A 12 2.37 10.10 -10.22
N LEU A 13 1.67 9.26 -11.00
CA LEU A 13 1.18 7.94 -10.54
C LEU A 13 2.28 7.03 -9.99
N TYR A 14 3.51 7.15 -10.50
CA TYR A 14 4.65 6.37 -10.00
C TYR A 14 4.89 6.56 -8.50
N ARG A 15 4.54 7.72 -7.92
CA ARG A 15 4.67 8.03 -6.48
C ARG A 15 3.76 7.17 -5.61
N LEU A 16 2.64 6.72 -6.17
CA LEU A 16 1.66 5.87 -5.47
C LEU A 16 1.98 4.37 -5.62
N GLN A 17 2.79 4.00 -6.60
CA GLN A 17 3.12 2.60 -6.89
C GLN A 17 3.97 1.94 -5.80
N GLY A 18 3.92 0.63 -5.76
CA GLY A 18 4.70 -0.20 -4.85
C GLY A 18 4.04 -0.40 -3.49
N SER A 19 4.24 -1.60 -2.93
CA SER A 19 3.74 -1.96 -1.60
C SER A 19 4.47 -1.17 -0.52
N LYS A 20 3.73 -0.74 0.49
CA LYS A 20 4.27 0.01 1.65
C LYS A 20 3.77 -0.66 2.93
N TYR A 21 4.63 -1.46 3.57
CA TYR A 21 4.31 -2.18 4.81
C TYR A 21 4.72 -1.34 6.03
N ALA A 22 4.14 -0.16 6.11
CA ALA A 22 4.27 0.75 7.25
C ALA A 22 3.01 1.60 7.37
N GLN A 23 2.72 2.07 8.59
CA GLN A 23 1.57 2.93 8.82
C GLN A 23 1.70 4.23 8.02
N SER A 24 0.71 4.51 7.21
CA SER A 24 0.65 5.79 6.49
C SER A 24 0.12 6.90 7.39
N ASP A 25 0.76 8.06 7.35
CA ASP A 25 0.24 9.28 7.93
C ASP A 25 -0.91 9.82 7.07
N THR A 26 -2.05 10.05 7.73
CA THR A 26 -3.27 10.58 7.10
C THR A 26 -3.58 12.01 7.53
N THR A 27 -2.65 12.67 8.21
CA THR A 27 -2.85 14.04 8.72
C THR A 27 -3.21 14.99 7.56
N GLY A 28 -4.34 15.66 7.69
CA GLY A 28 -4.84 16.65 6.73
C GLY A 28 -5.51 16.08 5.47
N ILE A 29 -5.23 14.83 5.07
CA ILE A 29 -5.73 14.28 3.80
C ILE A 29 -7.25 14.21 3.71
N TYR A 30 -7.94 13.91 4.81
CA TYR A 30 -9.41 13.83 4.80
C TYR A 30 -10.07 15.19 4.61
N GLN A 31 -9.46 16.26 5.13
CA GLN A 31 -9.90 17.64 4.88
C GLN A 31 -9.69 18.02 3.42
N GLU A 32 -8.54 17.65 2.86
CA GLU A 32 -8.20 17.89 1.46
C GLU A 32 -9.18 17.17 0.52
N VAL A 33 -9.44 15.87 0.75
CA VAL A 33 -10.45 15.09 0.04
C VAL A 33 -11.82 15.76 0.12
N LYS A 34 -12.25 16.19 1.32
CA LYS A 34 -13.53 16.90 1.49
C LYS A 34 -13.58 18.21 0.71
N GLY A 35 -12.46 18.91 0.59
CA GLY A 35 -12.34 20.13 -0.23
C GLY A 35 -12.57 19.83 -1.71
N TYR A 36 -11.89 18.82 -2.26
CA TYR A 36 -12.06 18.38 -3.65
C TYR A 36 -13.48 17.93 -3.95
N LEU A 37 -14.08 17.13 -3.07
CA LEU A 37 -15.47 16.67 -3.24
C LEU A 37 -16.47 17.82 -3.28
N LYS A 38 -16.31 18.82 -2.39
CA LYS A 38 -17.18 20.01 -2.36
C LYS A 38 -17.02 20.90 -3.59
N SER A 39 -15.85 20.92 -4.21
CA SER A 39 -15.61 21.64 -5.48
C SER A 39 -16.09 20.87 -6.72
N GLY A 40 -16.77 19.73 -6.53
CA GLY A 40 -17.31 18.92 -7.63
C GLY A 40 -16.29 18.00 -8.32
N ARG A 41 -15.04 17.92 -7.82
CA ARG A 41 -14.02 17.07 -8.42
C ARG A 41 -14.29 15.61 -8.10
N LEU A 42 -14.05 14.72 -9.07
CA LEU A 42 -13.99 13.29 -8.84
C LEU A 42 -12.73 12.95 -8.03
N VAL A 43 -12.92 12.22 -6.95
CA VAL A 43 -11.83 11.75 -6.10
C VAL A 43 -11.81 10.23 -6.07
N PHE A 44 -10.65 9.63 -6.32
CA PHE A 44 -10.39 8.20 -6.08
C PHE A 44 -9.46 8.06 -4.88
N PHE A 45 -10.01 7.69 -3.73
CA PHE A 45 -9.24 7.50 -2.50
C PHE A 45 -8.84 6.03 -2.34
N THR A 46 -7.56 5.77 -2.13
CA THR A 46 -7.03 4.42 -1.90
C THR A 46 -6.37 4.31 -0.53
N GLY A 47 -6.56 3.19 0.17
CA GLY A 47 -5.96 2.99 1.48
C GLY A 47 -6.21 1.59 2.04
N THR A 48 -5.83 1.38 3.29
CA THR A 48 -6.27 0.18 4.03
C THR A 48 -7.77 0.31 4.35
N PRO A 49 -8.49 -0.79 4.66
CA PRO A 49 -9.91 -0.73 4.98
C PRO A 49 -10.24 0.25 6.12
N CYS A 50 -9.37 0.32 7.14
CA CYS A 50 -9.53 1.26 8.25
C CYS A 50 -9.38 2.73 7.80
N HIS A 51 -8.50 3.05 6.84
CA HIS A 51 -8.37 4.40 6.28
C HIS A 51 -9.61 4.79 5.46
N VAL A 52 -10.12 3.87 4.64
CA VAL A 52 -11.35 4.10 3.87
C VAL A 52 -12.54 4.31 4.80
N SER A 53 -12.68 3.47 5.82
CA SER A 53 -13.73 3.61 6.83
C SER A 53 -13.64 4.95 7.59
N ALA A 54 -12.42 5.32 8.00
CA ALA A 54 -12.19 6.59 8.70
C ALA A 54 -12.53 7.81 7.81
N LEU A 55 -12.20 7.76 6.51
CA LEU A 55 -12.61 8.80 5.56
C LEU A 55 -14.14 8.92 5.49
N LYS A 56 -14.85 7.80 5.31
CA LYS A 56 -16.32 7.78 5.23
C LYS A 56 -16.97 8.35 6.50
N LEU A 57 -16.44 7.96 7.67
CA LEU A 57 -16.90 8.49 8.96
C LEU A 57 -16.62 10.00 9.11
N PHE A 58 -15.47 10.47 8.64
CA PHE A 58 -15.10 11.88 8.65
C PHE A 58 -16.04 12.72 7.74
N LEU A 59 -16.39 12.20 6.58
CA LEU A 59 -17.26 12.88 5.61
C LEU A 59 -18.72 12.95 6.10
N ARG A 60 -19.19 11.97 6.88
CA ARG A 60 -20.55 11.88 7.47
C ARG A 60 -21.70 11.85 6.46
N LYS A 61 -21.43 11.71 5.19
CA LYS A 61 -22.39 11.54 4.10
C LYS A 61 -21.74 10.91 2.90
N ASP A 62 -22.53 10.32 2.03
CA ASP A 62 -22.06 9.84 0.74
C ASP A 62 -21.88 10.97 -0.26
N TYR A 63 -20.94 10.77 -1.17
CA TYR A 63 -20.64 11.68 -2.28
C TYR A 63 -20.59 10.87 -3.58
N ASP A 64 -21.35 11.30 -4.58
CA ASP A 64 -21.39 10.63 -5.88
C ASP A 64 -20.05 10.71 -6.61
N ASN A 65 -19.30 11.77 -6.38
CA ASN A 65 -17.96 12.01 -6.92
C ASN A 65 -16.83 11.46 -6.05
N LEU A 66 -17.10 10.55 -5.10
CA LEU A 66 -16.09 9.80 -4.36
C LEU A 66 -16.12 8.33 -4.78
N LEU A 67 -14.98 7.83 -5.25
CA LEU A 67 -14.69 6.40 -5.38
C LEU A 67 -13.62 6.00 -4.38
N THR A 68 -13.74 4.81 -3.83
CA THR A 68 -12.83 4.29 -2.81
C THR A 68 -12.31 2.91 -3.18
N SER A 69 -11.03 2.67 -2.90
CA SER A 69 -10.45 1.33 -2.99
C SER A 69 -9.75 0.98 -1.70
N ASP A 70 -10.08 -0.17 -1.14
CA ASP A 70 -9.29 -0.76 -0.07
C ASP A 70 -8.42 -1.92 -0.59
N VAL A 71 -7.62 -2.51 0.30
CA VAL A 71 -6.78 -3.66 0.00
C VAL A 71 -7.11 -4.82 0.94
N VAL A 72 -6.87 -6.06 0.51
CA VAL A 72 -6.80 -7.18 1.44
C VAL A 72 -5.56 -6.97 2.29
N CYS A 73 -5.77 -6.53 3.53
CA CYS A 73 -4.74 -6.03 4.41
C CYS A 73 -4.32 -7.11 5.42
N HIS A 74 -3.01 -7.41 5.46
CA HIS A 74 -2.42 -8.31 6.45
C HIS A 74 -2.27 -7.66 7.83
N GLY A 75 -2.25 -6.34 7.89
CA GLY A 75 -1.92 -5.51 9.03
C GLY A 75 -0.79 -4.55 8.70
N VAL A 76 -0.43 -3.69 9.63
CA VAL A 76 0.69 -2.75 9.45
C VAL A 76 1.57 -2.73 10.70
N PRO A 77 2.90 -2.71 10.54
CA PRO A 77 3.82 -2.45 11.65
C PRO A 77 3.72 -0.99 12.09
N SER A 78 4.14 -0.69 13.31
CA SER A 78 4.25 0.68 13.75
C SER A 78 5.34 1.42 12.97
N ILE A 79 5.17 2.72 12.75
CA ILE A 79 6.18 3.54 12.08
C ILE A 79 7.51 3.56 12.83
N LYS A 80 7.49 3.40 14.16
CA LYS A 80 8.70 3.30 14.97
C LYS A 80 9.55 2.08 14.60
N MET A 81 8.91 0.94 14.32
CA MET A 81 9.62 -0.27 13.86
C MET A 81 10.29 -0.05 12.51
N PHE A 82 9.63 0.65 11.60
CA PHE A 82 10.23 0.97 10.29
C PHE A 82 11.41 1.95 10.45
N HIS A 83 11.28 2.97 11.30
CA HIS A 83 12.40 3.89 11.57
C HIS A 83 13.59 3.15 12.21
N GLN A 84 13.33 2.19 13.10
CA GLN A 84 14.38 1.38 13.70
C GLN A 84 15.10 0.49 12.66
N LEU A 85 14.34 -0.09 11.71
CA LEU A 85 14.92 -0.80 10.57
C LEU A 85 15.87 0.10 9.77
N ILE A 86 15.41 1.30 9.41
CA ILE A 86 16.25 2.25 8.65
C ILE A 86 17.53 2.58 9.43
N LYS A 87 17.42 2.86 10.72
CA LYS A 87 18.56 3.16 11.60
C LYS A 87 19.57 2.01 11.60
N TYR A 88 19.14 0.76 11.77
CA TYR A 88 20.03 -0.40 11.74
C TYR A 88 20.73 -0.59 10.39
N ILE A 89 20.03 -0.32 9.28
CA ILE A 89 20.66 -0.36 7.96
C ILE A 89 21.71 0.74 7.82
N GLU A 90 21.40 1.96 8.23
CA GLU A 90 22.32 3.11 8.16
C GLU A 90 23.57 2.90 9.01
N GLU A 91 23.41 2.35 10.22
CA GLU A 91 24.53 2.02 11.13
C GLU A 91 25.41 0.90 10.56
N ASP A 92 24.80 -0.19 10.06
CA ASP A 92 25.51 -1.34 9.49
C ASP A 92 26.29 -0.96 8.20
N GLN A 93 25.70 -0.11 7.35
CA GLN A 93 26.26 0.28 6.06
C GLN A 93 27.08 1.57 6.10
N GLN A 94 27.13 2.27 7.24
CA GLN A 94 27.78 3.59 7.40
C GLN A 94 27.37 4.56 6.27
N SER A 95 26.05 4.60 5.96
CA SER A 95 25.47 5.31 4.82
C SER A 95 24.04 5.73 5.13
N LYS A 96 23.52 6.75 4.45
CA LYS A 96 22.13 7.18 4.59
C LYS A 96 21.21 6.40 3.66
N VAL A 97 20.04 5.99 4.14
CA VAL A 97 18.98 5.42 3.32
C VAL A 97 18.14 6.57 2.72
N VAL A 98 18.15 6.71 1.41
CA VAL A 98 17.43 7.79 0.68
C VAL A 98 16.16 7.30 -0.01
N ASP A 99 16.06 6.00 -0.31
CA ASP A 99 14.85 5.36 -0.82
C ASP A 99 14.73 3.94 -0.23
N TYR A 100 13.50 3.47 -0.05
CA TYR A 100 13.21 2.12 0.47
C TYR A 100 12.03 1.50 -0.28
N ARG A 101 12.23 0.31 -0.83
CA ARG A 101 11.22 -0.47 -1.53
C ARG A 101 10.92 -1.75 -0.77
N PHE A 102 9.73 -1.88 -0.23
CA PHE A 102 9.31 -3.06 0.52
C PHE A 102 9.21 -4.32 -0.36
N ARG A 103 8.93 -4.12 -1.64
CA ARG A 103 8.89 -5.19 -2.65
C ARG A 103 9.50 -4.67 -3.94
N ASP A 104 10.74 -5.03 -4.18
CA ASP A 104 11.45 -4.68 -5.39
C ASP A 104 11.33 -5.83 -6.42
N LYS A 105 10.74 -5.52 -7.56
CA LYS A 105 10.51 -6.49 -8.64
C LYS A 105 11.66 -6.54 -9.65
N THR A 106 12.71 -5.73 -9.48
CA THR A 106 13.77 -5.58 -10.48
C THR A 106 14.65 -6.83 -10.61
N LEU A 107 14.93 -7.54 -9.51
CA LEU A 107 15.79 -8.72 -9.54
C LEU A 107 15.03 -10.02 -9.82
N LEU A 108 13.96 -10.29 -9.10
CA LEU A 108 13.27 -11.59 -9.11
C LEU A 108 11.79 -11.49 -9.54
N GLY A 109 11.39 -10.37 -10.14
CA GLY A 109 10.00 -10.16 -10.51
C GLY A 109 9.05 -10.13 -9.30
N TRP A 110 7.93 -10.85 -9.37
CA TRP A 110 6.96 -10.92 -8.29
C TRP A 110 7.48 -11.76 -7.12
N SER A 111 8.22 -11.14 -6.23
CA SER A 111 8.93 -11.77 -5.12
C SER A 111 8.74 -10.99 -3.82
N ARG A 112 9.38 -11.48 -2.75
CA ARG A 112 9.39 -10.88 -1.41
C ARG A 112 10.70 -10.11 -1.13
N VAL A 113 11.39 -9.67 -2.17
CA VAL A 113 12.66 -8.94 -2.02
C VAL A 113 12.39 -7.49 -1.69
N SER A 114 13.02 -7.00 -0.63
CA SER A 114 13.12 -5.57 -0.31
C SER A 114 14.46 -5.03 -0.79
N SER A 115 14.50 -3.77 -1.15
CA SER A 115 15.72 -3.03 -1.46
C SER A 115 15.71 -1.64 -0.85
N CYS A 116 16.88 -1.06 -0.71
CA CYS A 116 16.99 0.37 -0.43
C CYS A 116 18.11 1.00 -1.24
N THR A 117 18.06 2.30 -1.38
CA THR A 117 19.10 3.09 -1.99
C THR A 117 19.90 3.79 -0.89
N LEU A 118 21.20 3.57 -0.88
CA LEU A 118 22.13 4.16 0.07
C LEU A 118 22.85 5.35 -0.55
N GLN A 119 23.04 6.40 0.23
CA GLN A 119 23.89 7.54 -0.11
C GLN A 119 25.10 7.58 0.83
N LYS A 120 26.31 7.50 0.23
CA LYS A 120 27.59 7.64 0.92
C LYS A 120 28.41 8.75 0.26
N GLY A 121 28.43 9.93 0.86
CA GLY A 121 28.94 11.13 0.21
C GLY A 121 28.16 11.40 -1.10
N ASN A 122 28.88 11.50 -2.22
CA ASN A 122 28.28 11.70 -3.55
C ASN A 122 27.90 10.39 -4.28
N LYS A 123 28.11 9.22 -3.66
CA LYS A 123 27.80 7.94 -4.28
C LYS A 123 26.41 7.45 -3.89
N ILE A 124 25.69 6.96 -4.87
CA ILE A 124 24.36 6.32 -4.72
C ILE A 124 24.53 4.84 -5.05
N LEU A 125 24.16 3.97 -4.10
CA LEU A 125 24.37 2.52 -4.20
C LEU A 125 23.09 1.78 -3.84
N PRO A 126 22.63 0.81 -4.63
CA PRO A 126 21.52 -0.06 -4.26
C PRO A 126 21.98 -1.11 -3.24
N LEU A 127 21.14 -1.44 -2.29
CA LEU A 127 21.33 -2.52 -1.33
C LEU A 127 20.15 -3.49 -1.42
N TYR A 128 20.45 -4.75 -1.63
CA TYR A 128 19.48 -5.85 -1.67
C TYR A 128 19.82 -6.89 -0.60
N TYR A 129 18.83 -7.69 -0.18
CA TYR A 129 19.02 -8.85 0.70
C TYR A 129 19.69 -8.57 2.04
N ASN A 130 19.60 -7.35 2.55
CA ASN A 130 20.14 -7.03 3.86
C ASN A 130 19.43 -7.87 4.97
N LYS A 131 20.21 -8.32 5.96
CA LYS A 131 19.72 -9.17 7.07
C LYS A 131 18.57 -8.50 7.86
N TYR A 132 18.64 -7.18 8.08
CA TYR A 132 17.61 -6.44 8.80
C TYR A 132 16.32 -6.30 8.00
N MET A 133 16.40 -6.07 6.68
CA MET A 133 15.24 -6.06 5.79
C MET A 133 14.53 -7.42 5.80
N ARG A 134 15.31 -8.52 5.74
CA ARG A 134 14.75 -9.88 5.79
C ARG A 134 14.06 -10.15 7.11
N ALA A 135 14.72 -9.83 8.25
CA ALA A 135 14.16 -10.02 9.58
C ALA A 135 12.86 -9.22 9.77
N PHE A 136 12.84 -7.95 9.36
CA PHE A 136 11.65 -7.11 9.41
C PHE A 136 10.50 -7.69 8.58
N PHE A 137 10.79 -8.10 7.34
CA PHE A 137 9.79 -8.62 6.43
C PHE A 137 9.23 -9.96 6.93
N GLN A 138 10.09 -10.84 7.45
CA GLN A 138 9.68 -12.11 8.05
C GLN A 138 8.78 -11.88 9.28
N ALA A 139 9.22 -11.03 10.21
CA ALA A 139 8.43 -10.68 11.40
C ALA A 139 7.07 -10.04 11.04
N PHE A 140 7.03 -9.26 9.96
CA PHE A 140 5.78 -8.72 9.42
C PHE A 140 4.85 -9.83 8.91
N LEU A 141 5.36 -10.75 8.08
CA LEU A 141 4.56 -11.84 7.51
C LEU A 141 4.03 -12.81 8.57
N GLU A 142 4.82 -13.04 9.62
CA GLU A 142 4.43 -13.88 10.76
C GLU A 142 3.52 -13.16 11.77
N GLY A 143 3.27 -11.88 11.56
CA GLY A 143 2.38 -11.09 12.41
C GLY A 143 3.01 -10.62 13.73
N HIS A 144 4.34 -10.73 13.93
CA HIS A 144 4.98 -10.40 15.21
C HIS A 144 5.13 -8.90 15.48
N VAL A 145 5.07 -8.06 14.46
CA VAL A 145 5.37 -6.61 14.57
C VAL A 145 4.18 -5.72 14.20
N LEU A 146 2.99 -6.26 14.14
CA LEU A 146 1.79 -5.52 13.80
C LEU A 146 1.37 -4.59 14.93
N ARG A 147 0.63 -3.53 14.59
CA ARG A 147 -0.06 -2.72 15.60
C ARG A 147 -1.08 -3.56 16.34
N MET A 148 -1.28 -3.25 17.63
CA MET A 148 -2.22 -4.01 18.48
C MET A 148 -3.64 -4.07 17.90
N ASP A 149 -4.12 -2.99 17.30
CA ASP A 149 -5.43 -2.94 16.65
C ASP A 149 -5.56 -3.89 15.46
N CYS A 150 -4.44 -4.26 14.80
CA CYS A 150 -4.46 -5.19 13.68
C CYS A 150 -4.75 -6.63 14.09
N TYR A 151 -4.44 -7.04 15.32
CA TYR A 151 -4.74 -8.38 15.84
C TYR A 151 -6.24 -8.60 16.13
N LYS A 152 -7.01 -7.52 16.27
CA LYS A 152 -8.46 -7.54 16.47
C LYS A 152 -9.16 -6.66 15.44
N CYS A 153 -8.68 -6.72 14.19
CA CYS A 153 -9.15 -5.84 13.12
C CYS A 153 -10.62 -6.10 12.76
N PRO A 154 -11.53 -5.11 12.90
CA PRO A 154 -12.94 -5.30 12.57
C PRO A 154 -13.21 -5.39 11.07
N PHE A 155 -12.19 -5.14 10.24
CA PHE A 155 -12.26 -5.17 8.78
C PHE A 155 -11.81 -6.51 8.19
N THR A 156 -11.46 -7.51 9.01
CA THR A 156 -11.14 -8.87 8.58
C THR A 156 -12.43 -9.64 8.31
N LYS A 157 -13.12 -9.28 7.24
CA LYS A 157 -14.41 -9.85 6.85
C LYS A 157 -14.63 -9.74 5.34
N VAL A 158 -15.64 -10.47 4.83
CA VAL A 158 -15.99 -10.49 3.41
C VAL A 158 -16.61 -9.18 2.96
N GLU A 159 -17.41 -8.54 3.83
CA GLU A 159 -18.01 -7.24 3.57
C GLU A 159 -16.91 -6.16 3.58
N ARG A 160 -16.70 -5.56 2.42
CA ARG A 160 -15.60 -4.62 2.22
C ARG A 160 -16.06 -3.18 2.40
N THR A 161 -15.12 -2.31 2.75
CA THR A 161 -15.39 -0.88 3.00
C THR A 161 -15.26 -0.01 1.76
N GLY A 162 -14.41 -0.38 0.81
CA GLY A 162 -14.20 0.34 -0.45
C GLY A 162 -15.19 -0.08 -1.54
N ASP A 163 -15.36 0.76 -2.56
CA ASP A 163 -16.08 0.41 -3.79
C ASP A 163 -15.35 -0.69 -4.55
N PHE A 164 -14.04 -0.71 -4.41
CA PHE A 164 -13.14 -1.77 -4.87
C PHE A 164 -12.30 -2.31 -3.71
N THR A 165 -11.91 -3.60 -3.82
CA THR A 165 -10.86 -4.17 -2.98
C THR A 165 -9.81 -4.79 -3.88
N MET A 166 -8.55 -4.44 -3.65
CA MET A 166 -7.42 -4.98 -4.41
C MET A 166 -6.59 -5.93 -3.57
N ALA A 167 -6.07 -6.98 -4.19
CA ALA A 167 -5.15 -7.92 -3.57
C ALA A 167 -4.16 -8.49 -4.59
N ASP A 168 -3.03 -9.00 -4.10
CA ASP A 168 -2.20 -9.94 -4.86
C ASP A 168 -2.92 -11.29 -4.94
N PHE A 169 -3.07 -11.87 -6.12
CA PHE A 169 -3.73 -13.17 -6.31
C PHE A 169 -2.72 -14.32 -6.18
N TRP A 170 -2.29 -14.60 -4.95
CA TRP A 170 -1.26 -15.59 -4.67
C TRP A 170 -1.62 -17.02 -5.11
N SER A 171 -2.88 -17.42 -4.96
CA SER A 171 -3.38 -18.76 -5.33
C SER A 171 -3.73 -18.92 -6.81
N LEU A 172 -3.46 -17.92 -7.65
CA LEU A 172 -3.76 -18.02 -9.08
C LEU A 172 -3.05 -19.18 -9.75
N LYS A 173 -1.79 -19.45 -9.39
CA LYS A 173 -1.02 -20.55 -9.93
C LYS A 173 -1.64 -21.91 -9.64
N ASP A 174 -2.30 -22.05 -8.49
CA ASP A 174 -2.96 -23.29 -8.09
C ASP A 174 -4.30 -23.48 -8.82
N SER A 175 -5.03 -22.36 -9.04
CA SER A 175 -6.34 -22.37 -9.70
C SER A 175 -6.25 -22.33 -11.23
N ASN A 176 -5.24 -21.65 -11.80
CA ASN A 176 -5.00 -21.54 -13.23
C ASN A 176 -3.51 -21.49 -13.55
N PRO A 177 -2.83 -22.66 -13.62
CA PRO A 177 -1.39 -22.75 -13.86
C PRO A 177 -0.93 -22.11 -15.19
N ASN A 178 -1.81 -22.07 -16.18
CA ASN A 178 -1.52 -21.58 -17.54
C ASN A 178 -1.84 -20.08 -17.71
N PHE A 179 -2.22 -19.37 -16.66
CA PHE A 179 -2.50 -17.94 -16.77
C PHE A 179 -1.25 -17.18 -17.23
N PRO A 180 -1.35 -16.32 -18.28
CA PRO A 180 -0.19 -15.65 -18.85
C PRO A 180 0.44 -14.65 -17.89
N ARG A 181 1.77 -14.47 -17.98
CA ARG A 181 2.55 -13.46 -17.26
C ARG A 181 2.49 -13.53 -15.71
N GLN A 182 2.20 -14.70 -15.13
CA GLN A 182 2.14 -14.89 -13.66
C GLN A 182 3.41 -14.41 -12.93
N HIS A 183 4.59 -14.51 -13.57
CA HIS A 183 5.86 -14.04 -13.00
C HIS A 183 5.90 -12.54 -12.69
N ARG A 184 5.01 -11.74 -13.28
CA ARG A 184 4.88 -10.30 -13.01
C ARG A 184 3.97 -9.99 -11.83
N GLY A 185 3.24 -11.00 -11.33
CA GLY A 185 2.16 -10.89 -10.37
C GLY A 185 0.83 -10.52 -11.04
N VAL A 186 -0.24 -11.00 -10.45
CA VAL A 186 -1.61 -10.72 -10.90
C VAL A 186 -2.38 -10.10 -9.74
N SER A 187 -3.08 -9.03 -10.02
CA SER A 187 -3.96 -8.39 -9.04
C SER A 187 -5.36 -8.99 -9.13
N MET A 188 -5.94 -9.28 -7.98
CA MET A 188 -7.36 -9.56 -7.83
C MET A 188 -8.08 -8.24 -7.53
N VAL A 189 -9.20 -8.01 -8.19
CA VAL A 189 -10.08 -6.86 -7.94
C VAL A 189 -11.47 -7.37 -7.59
N LEU A 190 -11.95 -7.01 -6.40
CA LEU A 190 -13.35 -7.23 -6.00
C LEU A 190 -14.10 -5.92 -6.22
N VAL A 191 -15.26 -6.00 -6.85
CA VAL A 191 -16.17 -4.87 -7.08
C VAL A 191 -17.29 -4.97 -6.05
N ASN A 192 -17.34 -4.03 -5.11
CA ASN A 192 -18.16 -4.15 -3.89
C ASN A 192 -19.39 -3.23 -3.88
N SER A 193 -19.49 -2.29 -4.81
CA SER A 193 -20.62 -1.35 -4.88
C SER A 193 -21.14 -1.19 -6.31
N ASP A 194 -22.37 -0.70 -6.46
CA ASP A 194 -22.93 -0.40 -7.78
C ASP A 194 -22.17 0.73 -8.48
N LYS A 195 -21.68 1.72 -7.73
CA LYS A 195 -20.82 2.78 -8.24
C LYS A 195 -19.49 2.20 -8.79
N GLY A 196 -18.86 1.29 -8.04
CA GLY A 196 -17.68 0.56 -8.50
C GLY A 196 -17.98 -0.29 -9.74
N ARG A 197 -19.11 -0.99 -9.76
CA ARG A 197 -19.54 -1.81 -10.90
C ARG A 197 -19.72 -0.98 -12.18
N LYS A 198 -20.36 0.17 -12.06
CA LYS A 198 -20.54 1.08 -13.20
C LYS A 198 -19.18 1.48 -13.79
N LEU A 199 -18.26 1.99 -12.95
CA LEU A 199 -16.92 2.36 -13.41
C LEU A 199 -16.17 1.17 -14.00
N PHE A 200 -16.23 -0.01 -13.37
CA PHE A 200 -15.52 -1.18 -13.86
C PHE A 200 -15.98 -1.58 -15.27
N ASN A 201 -17.29 -1.53 -15.53
CA ASN A 201 -17.85 -1.83 -16.85
C ASN A 201 -17.45 -0.78 -17.91
N ASP A 202 -17.24 0.46 -17.51
CA ASP A 202 -16.83 1.54 -18.43
C ASP A 202 -15.35 1.43 -18.87
N ILE A 203 -14.52 0.68 -18.14
CA ILE A 203 -13.08 0.56 -18.39
C ILE A 203 -12.60 -0.85 -18.75
N SER A 204 -13.47 -1.87 -18.74
CA SER A 204 -13.14 -3.29 -18.99
C SER A 204 -13.36 -3.77 -20.47
#